data_be7732d74b87f703bdf3d06bc91a9ec2
#
_entry.id   be7732d74b87f703bdf3d06bc91a9ec2
#
_cell.length_a   1.000
_cell.length_b   1.000
_cell.length_c   1.000
_cell.angle_alpha   90.00
_cell.angle_beta   90.00
_cell.angle_gamma   90.00
#
_symmetry.space_group_name_H-M   'P 1'
#
loop_
_entity.id
_entity.type
_entity.pdbx_description
1 polymer ?
#
loop_
_entity_poly.entity_id
_entity_poly.type
_entity_poly.pdbx_seq_one_letter_code
_entity_poly.pdbx_strand_id
1 'polypeptide(L)'
;MGRGGLASAAPLLLYPRYEVFPTRTVEQAVVEWVPRDMTVTVTASPGKGLEATLDLTERLCAHGYRVVPHLSARLVLDDAHLAEIVARLGACGVDDVFVPGGDVDRPAGRFDSALSLLVSLDQMGHPFSRIGITGYPESHSRIVDDVTIQAMWDKRRYATYIVSNLCLNPAVVRRWIARVRARGVTLPIFIGMTGPLDRARLVNMAAKAGVTDSARFLATHTGWLVRLGIPHGYRPERFLDRVGAALAAPASAVEGLHLFTFNQVRQAEQWRRSLVQRLADPQDPPRAESAP
;
A
#
# COMPACT_ATOMS: atom_id res chain seq x y z
N MET A 1 10.01 -5.54 -28.82
CA MET A 1 10.40 -5.11 -27.46
C MET A 1 9.40 -5.67 -26.46
N GLY A 2 9.70 -6.65 -25.82
CA GLY A 2 9.88 -7.22 -24.56
C GLY A 2 8.61 -7.60 -23.80
N ARG A 3 8.04 -8.80 -24.06
CA ARG A 3 7.19 -9.52 -23.07
C ARG A 3 7.99 -9.94 -21.81
N GLY A 4 9.29 -9.65 -21.74
CA GLY A 4 10.19 -10.12 -20.68
C GLY A 4 9.95 -9.48 -19.32
N GLY A 5 9.63 -8.19 -19.23
CA GLY A 5 9.46 -7.51 -17.95
C GLY A 5 8.18 -7.93 -17.23
N LEU A 6 7.08 -8.08 -17.95
CA LEU A 6 5.81 -8.54 -17.38
C LEU A 6 5.91 -9.99 -16.89
N ALA A 7 6.58 -10.87 -17.64
CA ALA A 7 6.85 -12.25 -17.22
C ALA A 7 7.72 -12.28 -15.96
N SER A 8 8.74 -11.43 -15.87
CA SER A 8 9.57 -11.33 -14.66
C SER A 8 8.79 -10.86 -13.43
N ALA A 9 7.73 -10.06 -13.61
CA ALA A 9 6.88 -9.62 -12.52
C ALA A 9 5.81 -10.65 -12.11
N ALA A 10 5.61 -11.74 -12.86
CA ALA A 10 4.55 -12.73 -12.60
C ALA A 10 4.54 -13.28 -11.16
N PRO A 11 5.69 -13.64 -10.55
CA PRO A 11 5.69 -14.11 -9.16
C PRO A 11 5.15 -13.09 -8.16
N LEU A 12 5.35 -11.78 -8.41
CA LEU A 12 4.88 -10.71 -7.52
C LEU A 12 3.35 -10.54 -7.56
N LEU A 13 2.70 -11.04 -8.64
CA LEU A 13 1.24 -11.01 -8.80
C LEU A 13 0.53 -12.16 -8.08
N LEU A 14 1.26 -13.16 -7.60
CA LEU A 14 0.65 -14.33 -6.95
C LEU A 14 0.04 -13.95 -5.60
N TYR A 15 0.76 -13.21 -4.77
CA TYR A 15 0.37 -12.86 -3.41
C TYR A 15 0.54 -11.35 -3.12
N PRO A 16 -0.15 -10.45 -3.84
CA PRO A 16 -0.10 -9.04 -3.52
C PRO A 16 -0.87 -8.73 -2.24
N ARG A 17 -0.57 -7.59 -1.62
CA ARG A 17 -1.35 -7.03 -0.52
C ARG A 17 -2.45 -6.13 -1.07
N TYR A 18 -3.67 -6.23 -0.56
CA TYR A 18 -4.83 -5.42 -0.98
C TYR A 18 -5.09 -4.33 0.03
N GLU A 19 -4.82 -3.07 -0.34
CA GLU A 19 -5.15 -1.95 0.54
C GLU A 19 -6.60 -1.53 0.38
N VAL A 20 -7.28 -1.36 1.51
CA VAL A 20 -8.67 -0.91 1.59
C VAL A 20 -8.86 0.19 2.63
N PHE A 21 -9.85 1.05 2.39
CA PHE A 21 -10.31 2.07 3.35
C PHE A 21 -11.49 1.52 4.15
N PRO A 22 -11.59 1.80 5.47
CA PRO A 22 -12.69 1.33 6.30
C PRO A 22 -14.00 2.05 5.93
N THR A 23 -14.80 1.44 5.06
CA THR A 23 -16.14 1.89 4.65
C THR A 23 -17.17 0.82 4.98
N ARG A 24 -18.45 1.19 5.00
CA ARG A 24 -19.54 0.26 5.38
C ARG A 24 -19.63 -0.98 4.49
N THR A 25 -19.21 -0.90 3.23
CA THR A 25 -19.38 -1.97 2.24
C THR A 25 -18.09 -2.71 1.91
N VAL A 26 -16.94 -2.26 2.44
CA VAL A 26 -15.64 -2.82 2.03
C VAL A 26 -15.42 -4.23 2.58
N GLU A 27 -15.89 -4.52 3.78
CA GLU A 27 -15.80 -5.84 4.39
C GLU A 27 -16.46 -6.89 3.48
N GLN A 28 -17.71 -6.65 3.08
CA GLN A 28 -18.43 -7.54 2.17
C GLN A 28 -17.68 -7.70 0.83
N ALA A 29 -17.16 -6.62 0.26
CA ALA A 29 -16.41 -6.69 -1.00
C ALA A 29 -15.12 -7.49 -0.86
N VAL A 30 -14.41 -7.37 0.27
CA VAL A 30 -13.21 -8.18 0.56
C VAL A 30 -13.58 -9.65 0.68
N VAL A 31 -14.62 -9.97 1.47
CA VAL A 31 -15.08 -11.36 1.69
C VAL A 31 -15.52 -12.04 0.40
N GLU A 32 -16.17 -11.30 -0.49
CA GLU A 32 -16.67 -11.80 -1.77
C GLU A 32 -15.56 -12.00 -2.81
N TRP A 33 -14.57 -11.11 -2.87
CA TRP A 33 -13.65 -11.04 -4.01
C TRP A 33 -12.20 -11.40 -3.69
N VAL A 34 -11.68 -11.13 -2.48
CA VAL A 34 -10.29 -11.41 -2.14
C VAL A 34 -10.13 -12.86 -1.67
N PRO A 35 -9.23 -13.65 -2.25
CA PRO A 35 -8.90 -14.99 -1.72
C PRO A 35 -8.37 -14.93 -0.28
N ARG A 36 -8.66 -15.96 0.53
CA ARG A 36 -8.30 -15.99 1.96
C ARG A 36 -6.80 -16.05 2.24
N ASP A 37 -6.03 -16.53 1.29
CA ASP A 37 -4.57 -16.61 1.34
C ASP A 37 -3.87 -15.27 1.02
N MET A 38 -4.64 -14.26 0.63
CA MET A 38 -4.13 -12.91 0.39
C MET A 38 -4.09 -12.08 1.67
N THR A 39 -3.16 -11.14 1.70
CA THR A 39 -3.07 -10.16 2.79
C THR A 39 -3.91 -8.93 2.48
N VAL A 40 -4.74 -8.51 3.42
CA VAL A 40 -5.50 -7.27 3.33
C VAL A 40 -4.87 -6.21 4.23
N THR A 41 -4.61 -5.02 3.70
CA THR A 41 -4.11 -3.90 4.49
C THR A 41 -5.23 -2.88 4.70
N VAL A 42 -5.41 -2.41 5.92
CA VAL A 42 -6.50 -1.49 6.28
C VAL A 42 -5.91 -0.13 6.61
N THR A 43 -6.15 0.85 5.74
CA THR A 43 -5.58 2.20 5.90
C THR A 43 -6.28 2.99 7.01
N ALA A 44 -5.53 3.83 7.71
CA ALA A 44 -6.08 4.81 8.64
C ALA A 44 -6.49 6.07 7.86
N SER A 45 -7.69 6.57 8.11
CA SER A 45 -8.19 7.81 7.52
C SER A 45 -8.37 8.88 8.60
N PRO A 46 -7.79 10.08 8.42
CA PRO A 46 -7.97 11.18 9.39
C PRO A 46 -9.43 11.49 9.70
N GLY A 47 -10.31 11.42 8.69
CA GLY A 47 -11.74 11.71 8.86
C GLY A 47 -12.54 10.64 9.60
N LYS A 48 -11.98 9.41 9.77
CA LYS A 48 -12.64 8.29 10.48
C LYS A 48 -11.93 7.87 11.75
N GLY A 49 -10.74 8.40 11.98
CA GLY A 49 -9.92 8.04 13.11
C GLY A 49 -9.28 6.63 12.97
N LEU A 50 -8.52 6.24 13.97
CA LEU A 50 -7.85 4.95 14.04
C LEU A 50 -8.82 3.81 14.39
N GLU A 51 -9.88 4.11 15.14
CA GLU A 51 -10.88 3.12 15.57
C GLU A 51 -11.52 2.38 14.39
N ALA A 52 -11.91 3.11 13.34
CA ALA A 52 -12.50 2.47 12.17
C ALA A 52 -11.54 1.48 11.47
N THR A 53 -10.23 1.71 11.58
CA THR A 53 -9.19 0.80 11.07
C THR A 53 -9.11 -0.44 11.94
N LEU A 54 -9.09 -0.28 13.26
CA LEU A 54 -9.03 -1.39 14.22
C LEU A 54 -10.28 -2.26 14.13
N ASP A 55 -11.46 -1.66 14.12
CA ASP A 55 -12.74 -2.38 13.99
C ASP A 55 -12.82 -3.22 12.70
N LEU A 56 -12.40 -2.65 11.56
CA LEU A 56 -12.38 -3.40 10.31
C LEU A 56 -11.33 -4.52 10.33
N THR A 57 -10.18 -4.27 10.95
CA THR A 57 -9.14 -5.28 11.14
C THR A 57 -9.67 -6.48 11.91
N GLU A 58 -10.31 -6.27 13.06
CA GLU A 58 -10.90 -7.32 13.88
C GLU A 58 -11.93 -8.17 13.08
N ARG A 59 -12.83 -7.51 12.36
CA ARG A 59 -13.82 -8.21 11.53
C ARG A 59 -13.19 -9.03 10.41
N LEU A 60 -12.18 -8.48 9.71
CA LEU A 60 -11.49 -9.24 8.66
C LEU A 60 -10.66 -10.39 9.21
N CYS A 61 -10.05 -10.24 10.40
CA CYS A 61 -9.40 -11.35 11.11
C CYS A 61 -10.41 -12.44 11.47
N ALA A 62 -11.60 -12.08 11.95
CA ALA A 62 -12.69 -13.05 12.23
C ALA A 62 -13.15 -13.79 10.96
N HIS A 63 -13.01 -13.19 9.78
CA HIS A 63 -13.23 -13.87 8.49
C HIS A 63 -12.04 -14.72 8.05
N GLY A 64 -10.96 -14.83 8.83
CA GLY A 64 -9.78 -15.66 8.54
C GLY A 64 -8.76 -15.03 7.58
N TYR A 65 -8.80 -13.71 7.39
CA TYR A 65 -7.76 -13.01 6.61
C TYR A 65 -6.53 -12.72 7.46
N ARG A 66 -5.38 -12.71 6.79
CA ARG A 66 -4.19 -12.03 7.30
C ARG A 66 -4.36 -10.53 7.06
N VAL A 67 -4.40 -9.75 8.15
CA VAL A 67 -4.68 -8.30 8.07
C VAL A 67 -3.49 -7.50 8.56
N VAL A 68 -3.18 -6.41 7.87
CA VAL A 68 -2.13 -5.44 8.23
C VAL A 68 -2.79 -4.08 8.44
N PRO A 69 -3.10 -3.68 9.69
CA PRO A 69 -3.62 -2.36 9.98
C PRO A 69 -2.54 -1.28 9.85
N HIS A 70 -2.94 -0.10 9.36
CA HIS A 70 -2.10 1.08 9.35
C HIS A 70 -2.23 1.81 10.69
N LEU A 71 -1.15 1.83 11.48
CA LEU A 71 -1.03 2.58 12.70
C LEU A 71 -0.45 3.97 12.40
N SER A 72 -1.31 4.90 11.98
CA SER A 72 -0.91 6.27 11.71
C SER A 72 -0.44 6.95 13.00
N ALA A 73 0.86 7.25 13.10
CA ALA A 73 1.48 7.76 14.33
C ALA A 73 0.76 9.00 14.87
N ARG A 74 0.40 9.93 14.00
CA ARG A 74 -0.28 11.17 14.38
C ARG A 74 -1.74 11.00 14.83
N LEU A 75 -2.29 9.78 14.78
CA LEU A 75 -3.62 9.46 15.32
C LEU A 75 -3.55 8.73 16.67
N VAL A 76 -2.36 8.36 17.13
CA VAL A 76 -2.16 7.74 18.45
C VAL A 76 -1.92 8.82 19.49
N LEU A 77 -2.64 8.74 20.61
CA LEU A 77 -2.62 9.78 21.66
C LEU A 77 -1.33 9.74 22.48
N ASP A 78 -1.13 8.62 23.15
CA ASP A 78 -0.04 8.40 24.11
C ASP A 78 0.33 6.91 24.20
N ASP A 79 1.20 6.55 25.14
CA ASP A 79 1.64 5.17 25.33
C ASP A 79 0.53 4.27 25.88
N ALA A 80 -0.40 4.79 26.67
CA ALA A 80 -1.54 4.01 27.16
C ALA A 80 -2.46 3.62 26.00
N HIS A 81 -2.82 4.57 25.14
CA HIS A 81 -3.58 4.31 23.92
C HIS A 81 -2.83 3.34 22.97
N LEU A 82 -1.50 3.49 22.84
CA LEU A 82 -0.69 2.56 22.04
C LEU A 82 -0.73 1.14 22.62
N ALA A 83 -0.65 0.98 23.94
CA ALA A 83 -0.74 -0.32 24.61
C ALA A 83 -2.11 -0.99 24.40
N GLU A 84 -3.21 -0.21 24.43
CA GLU A 84 -4.55 -0.71 24.12
C GLU A 84 -4.64 -1.21 22.66
N ILE A 85 -4.09 -0.46 21.70
CA ILE A 85 -4.04 -0.86 20.29
C ILE A 85 -3.27 -2.16 20.14
N VAL A 86 -2.08 -2.27 20.73
CA VAL A 86 -1.25 -3.48 20.68
C VAL A 86 -1.98 -4.69 21.29
N ALA A 87 -2.66 -4.51 22.42
CA ALA A 87 -3.44 -5.57 23.06
C ALA A 87 -4.62 -6.03 22.17
N ARG A 88 -5.38 -5.11 21.56
CA ARG A 88 -6.48 -5.43 20.64
C ARG A 88 -5.99 -6.22 19.42
N LEU A 89 -4.93 -5.75 18.79
CA LEU A 89 -4.36 -6.41 17.61
C LEU A 89 -3.78 -7.79 17.96
N GLY A 90 -3.12 -7.91 19.10
CA GLY A 90 -2.62 -9.18 19.63
C GLY A 90 -3.73 -10.20 19.88
N ALA A 91 -4.87 -9.76 20.43
CA ALA A 91 -6.06 -10.60 20.65
C ALA A 91 -6.65 -11.15 19.32
N CYS A 92 -6.48 -10.44 18.20
CA CYS A 92 -6.87 -10.91 16.87
C CYS A 92 -5.78 -11.74 16.16
N GLY A 93 -4.64 -11.97 16.78
CA GLY A 93 -3.50 -12.67 16.18
C GLY A 93 -2.80 -11.87 15.08
N VAL A 94 -2.94 -10.53 15.07
CA VAL A 94 -2.21 -9.67 14.12
C VAL A 94 -0.74 -9.64 14.50
N ASP A 95 0.12 -10.03 13.57
CA ASP A 95 1.58 -10.07 13.72
C ASP A 95 2.32 -9.13 12.75
N ASP A 96 1.58 -8.43 11.87
CA ASP A 96 2.12 -7.50 10.88
C ASP A 96 1.36 -6.17 10.96
N VAL A 97 2.08 -5.06 11.09
CA VAL A 97 1.51 -3.71 11.13
C VAL A 97 2.27 -2.77 10.20
N PHE A 98 1.59 -1.77 9.68
CA PHE A 98 2.22 -0.73 8.89
C PHE A 98 2.13 0.61 9.61
N VAL A 99 3.28 1.29 9.81
CA VAL A 99 3.40 2.50 10.63
C VAL A 99 3.75 3.71 9.75
N PRO A 100 2.76 4.39 9.15
CA PRO A 100 2.96 5.68 8.50
C PRO A 100 2.99 6.82 9.51
N GLY A 101 3.56 7.97 9.11
CA GLY A 101 3.50 9.19 9.92
C GLY A 101 2.07 9.70 10.13
N GLY A 102 1.29 9.67 9.06
CA GLY A 102 -0.08 10.20 9.00
C GLY A 102 -0.15 11.61 8.40
N ASP A 103 -1.33 11.93 7.84
CA ASP A 103 -1.55 13.14 7.03
C ASP A 103 -2.24 14.27 7.79
N VAL A 104 -2.59 14.08 9.06
CA VAL A 104 -3.15 15.15 9.89
C VAL A 104 -2.12 16.24 10.16
N ASP A 105 -2.52 17.51 10.07
CA ASP A 105 -1.60 18.64 10.26
C ASP A 105 -1.11 18.74 11.71
N ARG A 106 -1.99 18.43 12.67
CA ARG A 106 -1.65 18.40 14.10
C ARG A 106 -1.79 16.99 14.62
N PRO A 107 -0.75 16.43 15.28
CA PRO A 107 -0.88 15.15 15.96
C PRO A 107 -2.03 15.20 16.99
N ALA A 108 -2.75 14.09 17.12
CA ALA A 108 -3.79 13.93 18.15
C ALA A 108 -3.19 13.82 19.55
N GLY A 109 -1.92 13.43 19.66
CA GLY A 109 -1.20 13.27 20.91
C GLY A 109 0.31 13.50 20.74
N ARG A 110 1.12 12.74 21.49
CA ARG A 110 2.57 12.94 21.59
C ARG A 110 3.37 12.47 20.37
N PHE A 111 2.79 11.65 19.49
CA PHE A 111 3.51 11.06 18.36
C PHE A 111 3.40 11.95 17.13
N ASP A 112 4.46 12.65 16.78
CA ASP A 112 4.53 13.56 15.65
C ASP A 112 5.03 12.90 14.35
N SER A 113 5.60 11.71 14.46
CA SER A 113 6.23 10.98 13.36
C SER A 113 6.14 9.46 13.54
N ALA A 114 6.29 8.71 12.43
CA ALA A 114 6.40 7.26 12.51
C ALA A 114 7.57 6.79 13.39
N LEU A 115 8.68 7.54 13.41
CA LEU A 115 9.84 7.17 14.23
C LEU A 115 9.52 7.24 15.72
N SER A 116 8.84 8.30 16.18
CA SER A 116 8.47 8.43 17.60
C SER A 116 7.55 7.29 18.06
N LEU A 117 6.60 6.87 17.21
CA LEU A 117 5.74 5.72 17.50
C LEU A 117 6.51 4.40 17.53
N LEU A 118 7.40 4.17 16.55
CA LEU A 118 8.23 2.96 16.47
C LEU A 118 9.14 2.80 17.68
N VAL A 119 9.73 3.89 18.18
CA VAL A 119 10.55 3.88 19.39
C VAL A 119 9.72 3.43 20.59
N SER A 120 8.51 3.96 20.76
CA SER A 120 7.64 3.57 21.88
C SER A 120 7.16 2.12 21.75
N LEU A 121 6.84 1.65 20.54
CA LEU A 121 6.53 0.23 20.30
C LEU A 121 7.68 -0.68 20.75
N ASP A 122 8.92 -0.37 20.35
CA ASP A 122 10.10 -1.13 20.71
C ASP A 122 10.33 -1.14 22.23
N GLN A 123 10.18 0.01 22.88
CA GLN A 123 10.37 0.17 24.34
C GLN A 123 9.34 -0.57 25.18
N MET A 124 8.07 -0.60 24.76
CA MET A 124 7.03 -1.31 25.51
C MET A 124 7.04 -2.83 25.29
N GLY A 125 7.73 -3.31 24.24
CA GLY A 125 7.61 -4.67 23.75
C GLY A 125 6.28 -4.91 23.02
N HIS A 126 6.33 -5.61 21.89
CA HIS A 126 5.14 -5.85 21.05
C HIS A 126 5.18 -7.26 20.44
N PRO A 127 4.02 -7.85 20.07
CA PRO A 127 3.95 -9.19 19.48
C PRO A 127 4.21 -9.20 17.96
N PHE A 128 4.38 -8.03 17.31
CA PHE A 128 4.48 -7.95 15.85
C PHE A 128 5.81 -8.50 15.36
N SER A 129 5.76 -9.53 14.53
CA SER A 129 6.92 -10.09 13.84
C SER A 129 7.31 -9.25 12.62
N ARG A 130 6.37 -8.46 12.08
CA ARG A 130 6.56 -7.61 10.91
C ARG A 130 6.07 -6.19 11.16
N ILE A 131 6.91 -5.22 10.81
CA ILE A 131 6.59 -3.79 10.91
C ILE A 131 7.00 -3.12 9.60
N GLY A 132 6.02 -2.58 8.89
CA GLY A 132 6.23 -1.84 7.66
C GLY A 132 6.36 -0.33 7.88
N ILE A 133 7.16 0.31 7.05
CA ILE A 133 7.32 1.77 6.99
C ILE A 133 7.12 2.30 5.58
N THR A 134 6.82 3.59 5.45
CA THR A 134 6.56 4.23 4.15
C THR A 134 7.85 4.57 3.41
N GLY A 135 7.88 4.31 2.09
CA GLY A 135 8.83 4.84 1.12
C GLY A 135 8.17 5.78 0.11
N TYR A 136 8.89 6.79 -0.39
CA TYR A 136 8.35 7.82 -1.27
C TYR A 136 9.11 7.89 -2.61
N PRO A 137 8.70 7.15 -3.65
CA PRO A 137 9.37 7.16 -4.95
C PRO A 137 9.33 8.52 -5.66
N GLU A 138 8.19 9.23 -5.61
CA GLU A 138 7.97 10.53 -6.28
C GLU A 138 8.32 11.75 -5.40
N SER A 139 9.11 11.56 -4.34
CA SER A 139 9.32 12.55 -3.29
C SER A 139 8.06 12.77 -2.42
N HIS A 140 8.25 13.32 -1.26
CA HIS A 140 7.14 13.77 -0.42
C HIS A 140 6.84 15.23 -0.76
N SER A 141 5.56 15.61 -0.90
CA SER A 141 5.17 16.98 -1.29
C SER A 141 5.72 18.08 -0.38
N ARG A 142 6.10 17.74 0.86
CA ARG A 142 6.58 18.68 1.89
C ARG A 142 7.99 18.35 2.39
N ILE A 143 8.63 17.26 1.94
CA ILE A 143 9.90 16.76 2.48
C ILE A 143 10.85 16.45 1.33
N VAL A 144 12.09 16.95 1.40
CA VAL A 144 13.12 16.70 0.39
C VAL A 144 13.50 15.22 0.37
N ASP A 145 13.84 14.68 -0.80
CA ASP A 145 14.18 13.27 -1.03
C ASP A 145 15.22 12.70 -0.08
N ASP A 146 16.28 13.44 0.18
CA ASP A 146 17.34 13.01 1.08
C ASP A 146 16.84 12.81 2.51
N VAL A 147 15.89 13.63 2.96
CA VAL A 147 15.27 13.51 4.29
C VAL A 147 14.36 12.29 4.34
N THR A 148 13.63 11.96 3.25
CA THR A 148 12.78 10.77 3.22
C THR A 148 13.59 9.47 3.24
N ILE A 149 14.74 9.43 2.56
CA ILE A 149 15.64 8.27 2.60
C ILE A 149 16.34 8.18 3.96
N GLN A 150 16.76 9.32 4.54
CA GLN A 150 17.32 9.37 5.89
C GLN A 150 16.30 8.85 6.92
N ALA A 151 15.04 9.27 6.80
CA ALA A 151 13.97 8.78 7.66
C ALA A 151 13.72 7.25 7.54
N MET A 152 13.92 6.65 6.35
CA MET A 152 13.90 5.19 6.20
C MET A 152 15.12 4.55 6.88
N TRP A 153 16.30 5.16 6.74
CA TRP A 153 17.52 4.70 7.42
C TRP A 153 17.36 4.74 8.94
N ASP A 154 16.82 5.81 9.51
CA ASP A 154 16.62 5.96 10.96
C ASP A 154 15.63 4.93 11.51
N LYS A 155 14.59 4.61 10.74
CA LYS A 155 13.55 3.64 11.11
C LYS A 155 13.95 2.18 10.88
N ARG A 156 15.02 1.89 10.11
CA ARG A 156 15.38 0.52 9.68
C ARG A 156 15.60 -0.49 10.83
N ARG A 157 15.99 0.00 12.01
CA ARG A 157 16.20 -0.86 13.19
C ARG A 157 14.91 -1.33 13.84
N TYR A 158 13.80 -0.64 13.57
CA TYR A 158 12.48 -0.93 14.11
C TYR A 158 11.55 -1.56 13.06
N ALA A 159 11.91 -1.48 11.80
CA ALA A 159 11.09 -1.92 10.67
C ALA A 159 11.66 -3.20 10.03
N THR A 160 10.78 -4.01 9.47
CA THR A 160 11.13 -5.25 8.77
C THR A 160 10.94 -5.14 7.25
N TYR A 161 10.17 -4.16 6.77
CA TYR A 161 9.95 -3.93 5.34
C TYR A 161 9.52 -2.48 5.07
N ILE A 162 9.54 -2.12 3.79
CA ILE A 162 9.09 -0.83 3.27
C ILE A 162 7.92 -1.05 2.31
N VAL A 163 6.86 -0.22 2.42
CA VAL A 163 5.84 -0.09 1.37
C VAL A 163 6.06 1.23 0.64
N SER A 164 6.26 1.16 -0.67
CA SER A 164 6.36 2.38 -1.45
C SER A 164 4.99 3.05 -1.59
N ASN A 165 4.94 4.36 -1.44
CA ASN A 165 3.75 5.10 -1.84
C ASN A 165 3.45 4.86 -3.32
N LEU A 166 2.20 5.12 -3.72
CA LEU A 166 1.75 4.94 -5.11
C LEU A 166 2.63 5.76 -6.06
N CYS A 167 3.21 5.08 -7.06
CA CYS A 167 3.97 5.72 -8.14
C CYS A 167 3.63 5.06 -9.47
N LEU A 168 3.12 5.84 -10.42
CA LEU A 168 2.71 5.36 -11.74
C LEU A 168 3.81 5.49 -12.81
N ASN A 169 5.00 5.95 -12.43
CA ASN A 169 6.14 6.13 -13.32
C ASN A 169 7.21 5.05 -13.11
N PRO A 170 7.36 4.07 -14.04
CA PRO A 170 8.32 2.98 -13.89
C PRO A 170 9.77 3.46 -13.74
N ALA A 171 10.15 4.55 -14.41
CA ALA A 171 11.50 5.09 -14.35
C ALA A 171 11.80 5.70 -12.97
N VAL A 172 10.80 6.33 -12.35
CA VAL A 172 10.92 6.89 -11.00
C VAL A 172 11.08 5.77 -9.98
N VAL A 173 10.26 4.71 -10.05
CA VAL A 173 10.37 3.55 -9.16
C VAL A 173 11.76 2.92 -9.24
N ARG A 174 12.26 2.65 -10.45
CA ARG A 174 13.61 2.07 -10.63
C ARG A 174 14.70 2.93 -10.02
N ARG A 175 14.69 4.25 -10.30
CA ARG A 175 15.69 5.19 -9.73
C ARG A 175 15.59 5.26 -8.22
N TRP A 176 14.38 5.26 -7.67
CA TRP A 176 14.17 5.28 -6.23
C TRP A 176 14.73 4.03 -5.56
N ILE A 177 14.43 2.83 -6.07
CA ILE A 177 15.01 1.58 -5.55
C ILE A 177 16.53 1.65 -5.55
N ALA A 178 17.14 2.05 -6.68
CA ALA A 178 18.60 2.18 -6.78
C ALA A 178 19.17 3.15 -5.73
N ARG A 179 18.52 4.30 -5.50
CA ARG A 179 18.94 5.28 -4.48
C ARG A 179 18.81 4.73 -3.06
N VAL A 180 17.71 4.05 -2.75
CA VAL A 180 17.47 3.42 -1.44
C VAL A 180 18.57 2.39 -1.16
N ARG A 181 18.90 1.55 -2.14
CA ARG A 181 19.95 0.53 -2.01
C ARG A 181 21.34 1.14 -1.91
N ALA A 182 21.66 2.18 -2.71
CA ALA A 182 22.94 2.89 -2.66
C ALA A 182 23.17 3.58 -1.30
N ARG A 183 22.12 3.93 -0.57
CA ARG A 183 22.18 4.46 0.80
C ARG A 183 22.26 3.38 1.88
N GLY A 184 22.39 2.09 1.51
CA GLY A 184 22.54 0.97 2.43
C GLY A 184 21.24 0.53 3.14
N VAL A 185 20.07 1.01 2.71
CA VAL A 185 18.80 0.50 3.23
C VAL A 185 18.50 -0.83 2.54
N THR A 186 18.56 -1.93 3.29
CA THR A 186 18.43 -3.33 2.79
C THR A 186 17.05 -3.94 3.03
N LEU A 187 16.16 -3.27 3.76
CA LEU A 187 14.82 -3.75 4.04
C LEU A 187 14.09 -4.16 2.74
N PRO A 188 13.38 -5.30 2.72
CA PRO A 188 12.55 -5.70 1.59
C PRO A 188 11.50 -4.65 1.28
N ILE A 189 11.13 -4.54 0.00
CA ILE A 189 10.21 -3.50 -0.49
C ILE A 189 8.95 -4.14 -1.09
N PHE A 190 7.78 -3.68 -0.67
CA PHE A 190 6.53 -3.85 -1.40
C PHE A 190 6.30 -2.64 -2.29
N ILE A 191 6.12 -2.87 -3.59
CA ILE A 191 5.91 -1.78 -4.56
C ILE A 191 4.44 -1.42 -4.62
N GLY A 192 4.14 -0.17 -4.25
CA GLY A 192 2.82 0.42 -4.35
C GLY A 192 2.42 0.71 -5.79
N MET A 193 1.34 0.08 -6.23
CA MET A 193 0.73 0.30 -7.54
C MET A 193 -0.79 0.17 -7.44
N THR A 194 -1.50 0.48 -8.50
CA THR A 194 -2.94 0.21 -8.60
C THR A 194 -3.24 -0.76 -9.73
N GLY A 195 -4.33 -1.51 -9.62
CA GLY A 195 -4.97 -2.19 -10.73
C GLY A 195 -5.67 -1.21 -11.69
N PRO A 196 -6.51 -1.68 -12.61
CA PRO A 196 -7.39 -0.82 -13.38
C PRO A 196 -8.31 -0.04 -12.46
N LEU A 197 -8.47 1.25 -12.71
CA LEU A 197 -9.35 2.12 -11.92
C LEU A 197 -10.47 2.68 -12.80
N ASP A 198 -11.68 2.58 -12.28
CA ASP A 198 -12.81 3.35 -12.81
C ASP A 198 -12.70 4.81 -12.34
N ARG A 199 -12.58 5.72 -13.31
CA ARG A 199 -12.41 7.16 -13.06
C ARG A 199 -13.59 7.80 -12.34
N ALA A 200 -14.82 7.45 -12.76
CA ALA A 200 -16.02 8.03 -12.16
C ALA A 200 -16.12 7.62 -10.68
N ARG A 201 -15.79 6.36 -10.38
CA ARG A 201 -15.72 5.87 -9.01
C ARG A 201 -14.61 6.52 -8.21
N LEU A 202 -13.44 6.74 -8.79
CA LEU A 202 -12.33 7.42 -8.12
C LEU A 202 -12.72 8.85 -7.72
N VAL A 203 -13.33 9.60 -8.63
CA VAL A 203 -13.85 10.97 -8.36
C VAL A 203 -14.95 10.94 -7.30
N ASN A 204 -15.88 10.00 -7.39
CA ASN A 204 -16.97 9.84 -6.41
C ASN A 204 -16.45 9.41 -5.03
N MET A 205 -15.42 8.59 -4.96
CA MET A 205 -14.78 8.26 -3.69
C MET A 205 -14.04 9.45 -3.09
N ALA A 206 -13.32 10.20 -3.91
CA ALA A 206 -12.67 11.44 -3.48
C ALA A 206 -13.70 12.44 -2.91
N ALA A 207 -14.88 12.53 -3.53
CA ALA A 207 -15.96 13.39 -3.05
C ALA A 207 -16.64 12.86 -1.78
N LYS A 208 -16.80 11.53 -1.62
CA LYS A 208 -17.49 10.90 -0.47
C LYS A 208 -16.59 10.68 0.75
N ALA A 209 -15.27 10.59 0.57
CA ALA A 209 -14.33 10.39 1.68
C ALA A 209 -14.11 11.65 2.55
N GLY A 210 -14.88 12.73 2.25
CA GLY A 210 -14.70 14.04 2.85
C GLY A 210 -13.63 14.83 2.09
N VAL A 211 -13.98 16.01 1.67
CA VAL A 211 -13.21 16.89 0.76
C VAL A 211 -11.76 17.15 1.18
N THR A 212 -11.37 16.79 2.42
CA THR A 212 -10.05 17.09 2.96
C THR A 212 -8.99 16.01 2.64
N ASP A 213 -9.30 14.71 2.73
CA ASP A 213 -8.25 13.69 2.70
C ASP A 213 -8.00 13.13 1.30
N SER A 214 -9.05 12.73 0.59
CA SER A 214 -8.88 12.22 -0.78
C SER A 214 -8.61 13.34 -1.78
N ALA A 215 -9.18 14.54 -1.59
CA ALA A 215 -8.84 15.71 -2.42
C ALA A 215 -7.43 16.21 -2.11
N ARG A 216 -6.95 16.13 -0.85
CA ARG A 216 -5.57 16.47 -0.48
C ARG A 216 -4.60 15.43 -1.03
N PHE A 217 -4.91 14.14 -0.92
CA PHE A 217 -4.14 13.07 -1.54
C PHE A 217 -4.13 13.21 -3.07
N LEU A 218 -5.27 13.49 -3.70
CA LEU A 218 -5.38 13.76 -5.12
C LEU A 218 -4.68 15.07 -5.52
N ALA A 219 -4.76 16.12 -4.74
CA ALA A 219 -4.11 17.41 -5.01
C ALA A 219 -2.59 17.35 -4.82
N THR A 220 -2.09 16.57 -3.88
CA THR A 220 -0.64 16.35 -3.70
C THR A 220 -0.04 15.46 -4.79
N HIS A 221 -0.89 14.72 -5.53
CA HIS A 221 -0.49 13.79 -6.60
C HIS A 221 -1.08 14.17 -7.97
N THR A 222 -1.23 15.47 -8.25
CA THR A 222 -1.79 15.98 -9.51
C THR A 222 -1.13 15.39 -10.77
N GLY A 223 0.17 15.08 -10.72
CA GLY A 223 0.89 14.48 -11.85
C GLY A 223 0.37 13.11 -12.28
N TRP A 224 -0.20 12.31 -11.40
CA TRP A 224 -0.78 11.03 -11.78
C TRP A 224 -2.30 11.11 -12.03
N LEU A 225 -3.02 12.07 -11.44
CA LEU A 225 -4.40 12.39 -11.86
C LEU A 225 -4.45 12.78 -13.33
N VAL A 226 -3.52 13.62 -13.79
CA VAL A 226 -3.38 13.97 -15.20
C VAL A 226 -3.11 12.71 -16.01
N ARG A 227 -2.27 11.79 -15.55
CA ARG A 227 -1.96 10.51 -16.24
C ARG A 227 -3.12 9.51 -16.22
N LEU A 228 -3.89 9.44 -15.15
CA LEU A 228 -5.14 8.69 -15.10
C LEU A 228 -6.20 9.37 -15.98
N GLY A 229 -6.11 10.70 -16.15
CA GLY A 229 -6.99 11.56 -16.94
C GLY A 229 -6.84 11.42 -18.45
N ILE A 230 -5.71 10.96 -18.96
CA ILE A 230 -5.46 10.83 -20.40
C ILE A 230 -6.14 9.54 -20.92
N PRO A 231 -6.90 9.57 -22.02
CA PRO A 231 -7.34 8.35 -22.70
C PRO A 231 -6.14 7.44 -22.93
N HIS A 232 -6.19 6.19 -22.44
CA HIS A 232 -5.08 5.22 -22.43
C HIS A 232 -3.90 5.57 -21.49
N GLY A 233 -4.08 6.43 -20.45
CA GLY A 233 -3.00 6.95 -19.61
C GLY A 233 -2.25 5.91 -18.79
N TYR A 234 -2.87 5.32 -17.78
CA TYR A 234 -2.25 4.29 -16.95
C TYR A 234 -2.78 2.91 -17.28
N ARG A 235 -1.86 2.00 -17.56
CA ARG A 235 -2.14 0.56 -17.74
C ARG A 235 -1.21 -0.22 -16.82
N PRO A 236 -1.74 -0.94 -15.81
CA PRO A 236 -0.93 -1.66 -14.85
C PRO A 236 0.00 -2.70 -15.52
N GLU A 237 -0.42 -3.34 -16.60
CA GLU A 237 0.40 -4.28 -17.36
C GLU A 237 1.62 -3.58 -18.01
N ARG A 238 1.42 -2.38 -18.58
CA ARG A 238 2.53 -1.60 -19.15
C ARG A 238 3.50 -1.10 -18.09
N PHE A 239 2.98 -0.77 -16.92
CA PHE A 239 3.82 -0.43 -15.78
C PHE A 239 4.69 -1.63 -15.41
N LEU A 240 4.07 -2.79 -15.17
CA LEU A 240 4.78 -4.02 -14.82
C LEU A 240 5.76 -4.46 -15.91
N ASP A 241 5.40 -4.36 -17.17
CA ASP A 241 6.31 -4.69 -18.29
C ASP A 241 7.59 -3.83 -18.29
N ARG A 242 7.46 -2.55 -17.93
CA ARG A 242 8.60 -1.61 -17.91
C ARG A 242 9.45 -1.69 -16.63
N VAL A 243 8.93 -2.20 -15.54
CA VAL A 243 9.62 -2.23 -14.24
C VAL A 243 9.93 -3.65 -13.78
N GLY A 244 9.21 -4.67 -14.25
CA GLY A 244 9.22 -6.02 -13.71
C GLY A 244 10.60 -6.68 -13.66
N ALA A 245 11.41 -6.55 -14.71
CA ALA A 245 12.78 -7.07 -14.68
C ALA A 245 13.64 -6.44 -13.58
N ALA A 246 13.45 -5.14 -13.31
CA ALA A 246 14.15 -4.45 -12.22
C ALA A 246 13.59 -4.85 -10.85
N LEU A 247 12.29 -5.10 -10.74
CA LEU A 247 11.69 -5.57 -9.49
C LEU A 247 12.13 -7.00 -9.15
N ALA A 248 12.22 -7.87 -10.15
CA ALA A 248 12.65 -9.27 -9.99
C ALA A 248 14.16 -9.44 -9.75
N ALA A 249 14.96 -8.39 -9.94
CA ALA A 249 16.40 -8.46 -9.71
C ALA A 249 16.68 -8.66 -8.20
N PRO A 250 17.49 -9.66 -7.77
CA PRO A 250 17.78 -9.91 -6.36
C PRO A 250 18.27 -8.68 -5.59
N ALA A 251 19.10 -7.86 -6.24
CA ALA A 251 19.63 -6.62 -5.65
C ALA A 251 18.56 -5.57 -5.33
N SER A 252 17.38 -5.66 -5.93
CA SER A 252 16.24 -4.76 -5.62
C SER A 252 15.59 -5.09 -4.28
N ALA A 253 15.70 -6.35 -3.83
CA ALA A 253 15.02 -6.91 -2.67
C ALA A 253 13.53 -6.52 -2.63
N VAL A 254 12.85 -6.61 -3.79
CA VAL A 254 11.40 -6.44 -3.86
C VAL A 254 10.74 -7.75 -3.45
N GLU A 255 9.94 -7.70 -2.39
CA GLU A 255 9.23 -8.87 -1.84
C GLU A 255 7.87 -9.08 -2.50
N GLY A 256 7.18 -8.00 -2.90
CA GLY A 256 5.85 -8.12 -3.45
C GLY A 256 5.26 -6.81 -3.97
N LEU A 257 3.97 -6.88 -4.29
CA LEU A 257 3.16 -5.73 -4.69
C LEU A 257 2.21 -5.34 -3.58
N HIS A 258 1.98 -4.04 -3.44
CA HIS A 258 0.96 -3.44 -2.60
C HIS A 258 -0.05 -2.73 -3.51
N LEU A 259 -1.28 -3.29 -3.59
CA LEU A 259 -2.32 -2.80 -4.48
C LEU A 259 -3.20 -1.78 -3.78
N PHE A 260 -3.06 -0.52 -4.14
CA PHE A 260 -3.99 0.54 -3.77
C PHE A 260 -5.30 0.32 -4.52
N THR A 261 -6.28 -0.33 -3.88
CA THR A 261 -7.54 -0.71 -4.54
C THR A 261 -8.55 0.43 -4.62
N PHE A 262 -8.42 1.44 -3.79
CA PHE A 262 -9.43 2.50 -3.63
C PHE A 262 -10.84 1.91 -3.42
N ASN A 263 -10.92 0.79 -2.68
CA ASN A 263 -12.12 -0.03 -2.48
C ASN A 263 -12.76 -0.59 -3.77
N GLN A 264 -12.05 -0.54 -4.90
CA GLN A 264 -12.44 -1.23 -6.14
C GLN A 264 -11.86 -2.65 -6.14
N VAL A 265 -12.13 -3.38 -5.05
CA VAL A 265 -11.52 -4.69 -4.75
C VAL A 265 -11.84 -5.71 -5.84
N ARG A 266 -13.11 -5.75 -6.30
CA ARG A 266 -13.55 -6.64 -7.38
C ARG A 266 -12.73 -6.45 -8.65
N GLN A 267 -12.59 -5.21 -9.10
CA GLN A 267 -11.85 -4.88 -10.34
C GLN A 267 -10.37 -5.24 -10.21
N ALA A 268 -9.76 -4.94 -9.05
CA ALA A 268 -8.36 -5.26 -8.79
C ALA A 268 -8.12 -6.78 -8.83
N GLU A 269 -8.98 -7.57 -8.19
CA GLU A 269 -8.82 -9.03 -8.15
C GLU A 269 -9.15 -9.69 -9.49
N GLN A 270 -10.20 -9.28 -10.19
CA GLN A 270 -10.50 -9.79 -11.52
C GLN A 270 -9.35 -9.53 -12.50
N TRP A 271 -8.77 -8.33 -12.46
CA TRP A 271 -7.60 -7.99 -13.25
C TRP A 271 -6.41 -8.88 -12.91
N ARG A 272 -6.10 -9.03 -11.61
CA ARG A 272 -4.97 -9.86 -11.17
C ARG A 272 -5.13 -11.32 -11.65
N ARG A 273 -6.28 -11.93 -11.41
CA ARG A 273 -6.57 -13.32 -11.84
C ARG A 273 -6.40 -13.49 -13.33
N SER A 274 -7.01 -12.59 -14.11
CA SER A 274 -6.91 -12.65 -15.57
C SER A 274 -5.46 -12.48 -16.04
N LEU A 275 -4.68 -11.61 -15.39
CA LEU A 275 -3.28 -11.41 -15.75
C LEU A 275 -2.42 -12.62 -15.39
N VAL A 276 -2.57 -13.18 -14.19
CA VAL A 276 -1.86 -14.39 -13.76
C VAL A 276 -2.17 -15.56 -14.70
N GLN A 277 -3.44 -15.77 -15.05
CA GLN A 277 -3.83 -16.83 -15.97
C GLN A 277 -3.18 -16.66 -17.34
N ARG A 278 -3.21 -15.46 -17.94
CA ARG A 278 -2.55 -15.18 -19.22
C ARG A 278 -1.03 -15.36 -19.20
N LEU A 279 -0.40 -15.14 -18.04
CA LEU A 279 1.04 -15.34 -17.91
C LEU A 279 1.41 -16.80 -17.71
N ALA A 280 0.51 -17.60 -17.14
CA ALA A 280 0.68 -19.05 -16.98
C ALA A 280 0.44 -19.80 -18.30
N ASP A 281 -0.45 -19.31 -19.16
CA ASP A 281 -0.73 -19.90 -20.48
C ASP A 281 -0.50 -18.87 -21.60
N PRO A 282 0.72 -18.80 -22.14
CA PRO A 282 1.07 -17.83 -23.20
C PRO A 282 0.39 -18.06 -24.55
N GLN A 283 -0.34 -19.18 -24.72
CA GLN A 283 -0.96 -19.56 -26.02
C GLN A 283 -2.41 -19.08 -26.15
N ASP A 284 -3.04 -18.56 -25.08
CA ASP A 284 -4.39 -18.00 -25.18
C ASP A 284 -4.34 -16.49 -25.56
N PRO A 285 -4.70 -16.12 -26.82
CA PRO A 285 -4.74 -14.72 -27.22
C PRO A 285 -5.85 -13.98 -26.45
N PRO A 286 -5.70 -12.68 -26.18
CA PRO A 286 -6.70 -11.91 -25.48
C PRO A 286 -8.04 -11.99 -26.22
N ARG A 287 -9.06 -12.58 -25.62
CA ARG A 287 -10.44 -12.43 -26.10
C ARG A 287 -10.72 -10.93 -26.12
N ALA A 288 -10.96 -10.41 -27.32
CA ALA A 288 -11.47 -9.05 -27.50
C ALA A 288 -12.79 -8.97 -26.71
N GLU A 289 -12.81 -8.19 -25.64
CA GLU A 289 -14.06 -7.80 -25.02
C GLU A 289 -14.85 -7.04 -26.08
N SER A 290 -15.88 -7.70 -26.62
CA SER A 290 -16.93 -7.05 -27.38
C SER A 290 -17.60 -6.05 -26.44
N ALA A 291 -17.34 -4.78 -26.67
CA ALA A 291 -18.06 -3.71 -26.01
C ALA A 291 -19.55 -3.76 -26.43
N PRO A 292 -20.50 -3.61 -25.49
CA PRO A 292 -21.88 -3.27 -25.84
C PRO A 292 -22.01 -1.79 -26.23
#